data_d2dff479fd34e6737536a05884b4e796
#
_entry.id   d2dff479fd34e6737536a05884b4e796
#
_cell.length_a   1.000
_cell.length_b   1.000
_cell.length_c   1.000
_cell.angle_alpha   90.00
_cell.angle_beta   90.00
_cell.angle_gamma   90.00
#
_symmetry.space_group_name_H-M   'P 1'
#
loop_
_entity.id
_entity.type
_entity.pdbx_description
1 polymer ?
#
loop_
_entity_poly.entity_id
_entity_poly.type
_entity_poly.pdbx_seq_one_letter_code
_entity_poly.pdbx_strand_id
1 'polypeptide(L)'
;MIDIHKNIYDNKLFEELKIDCKKCFGLCCVALYFSASDGFPIDKESGKPCINLQPDFKCSVHNSLMKRGFKGCTAYDCFGSGQKVAQVTYKGIDWMQSPELTNQMSEVFLIMRQLHEMLWYLKEASVLNISDTIKSKIDLIIEETEKITNMGPEQIINLDIISHRTKVNLLLSQASESVMGKVKSFIKTSTLKNMKKLSKNIDLIGADLR
;
A
#
# COMPACT_ATOMS: atom_id res chain seq x y z
N MET A 1 22.33 -15.46 12.35
CA MET A 1 21.56 -14.36 11.69
C MET A 1 20.10 -14.62 12.01
N ILE A 2 19.52 -13.82 12.91
CA ILE A 2 18.09 -13.90 13.25
C ILE A 2 17.36 -13.33 12.03
N ASP A 3 16.50 -14.12 11.41
CA ASP A 3 15.71 -13.75 10.25
C ASP A 3 14.63 -12.75 10.69
N ILE A 4 15.02 -11.49 10.79
CA ILE A 4 14.17 -10.38 11.26
C ILE A 4 12.96 -10.19 10.32
N HIS A 5 13.11 -10.49 9.04
CA HIS A 5 12.03 -10.36 8.05
C HIS A 5 10.90 -11.38 8.24
N LYS A 6 11.20 -12.59 8.66
CA LYS A 6 10.18 -13.64 8.81
C LYS A 6 9.22 -13.40 9.98
N ASN A 7 9.67 -12.71 11.03
CA ASN A 7 8.86 -12.44 12.24
C ASN A 7 7.98 -11.18 12.14
N ILE A 8 8.31 -10.22 11.29
CA ILE A 8 7.55 -8.96 11.17
C ILE A 8 6.29 -9.18 10.34
N TYR A 9 6.35 -9.98 9.27
CA TYR A 9 5.23 -10.19 8.34
C TYR A 9 4.23 -11.28 8.79
N ASP A 10 4.58 -12.09 9.77
CA ASP A 10 3.69 -13.13 10.35
C ASP A 10 2.77 -12.57 11.45
N ASN A 11 2.84 -11.29 11.73
CA ASN A 11 2.14 -10.66 12.82
C ASN A 11 0.70 -10.32 12.42
N LYS A 12 -0.25 -10.60 13.33
CA LYS A 12 -1.66 -10.17 13.29
C LYS A 12 -1.85 -8.70 12.88
N LEU A 13 -0.79 -7.88 13.06
CA LEU A 13 -0.71 -6.49 12.69
C LEU A 13 -1.01 -6.22 11.20
N PHE A 14 -0.64 -7.13 10.29
CA PHE A 14 -0.79 -6.96 8.84
C PHE A 14 -1.89 -7.84 8.23
N GLU A 15 -2.61 -8.62 9.04
CA GLU A 15 -3.62 -9.56 8.54
C GLU A 15 -4.66 -8.91 7.63
N GLU A 16 -5.17 -7.74 8.02
CA GLU A 16 -6.20 -7.03 7.24
C GLU A 16 -5.64 -6.36 5.97
N LEU A 17 -4.31 -6.17 5.90
CA LEU A 17 -3.61 -5.57 4.77
C LEU A 17 -3.07 -6.62 3.79
N LYS A 18 -3.18 -7.92 4.10
CA LYS A 18 -2.84 -9.00 3.17
C LYS A 18 -3.91 -9.13 2.09
N ILE A 19 -3.48 -9.33 0.84
CA ILE A 19 -4.38 -9.48 -0.29
C ILE A 19 -5.20 -10.77 -0.16
N ASP A 20 -6.52 -10.66 -0.27
CA ASP A 20 -7.44 -11.79 -0.42
C ASP A 20 -8.40 -11.56 -1.60
N CYS A 21 -7.96 -11.93 -2.79
CA CYS A 21 -8.76 -11.78 -4.02
C CYS A 21 -10.07 -12.59 -4.00
N LYS A 22 -10.21 -13.59 -3.10
CA LYS A 22 -11.45 -14.39 -2.98
C LYS A 22 -12.57 -13.59 -2.33
N LYS A 23 -12.24 -12.54 -1.59
CA LYS A 23 -13.18 -11.64 -0.93
C LYS A 23 -13.34 -10.30 -1.64
N CYS A 24 -12.76 -10.15 -2.83
CA CYS A 24 -12.76 -8.92 -3.61
C CYS A 24 -13.64 -9.10 -4.86
N PHE A 25 -14.25 -8.01 -5.34
CA PHE A 25 -15.03 -8.01 -6.59
C PHE A 25 -14.19 -7.72 -7.83
N GLY A 26 -12.89 -8.07 -7.82
CA GLY A 26 -11.99 -7.81 -8.94
C GLY A 26 -11.72 -6.32 -9.17
N LEU A 27 -11.76 -5.50 -8.12
CA LEU A 27 -11.72 -4.04 -8.22
C LEU A 27 -10.47 -3.50 -8.92
N CYS A 28 -9.30 -4.11 -8.74
CA CYS A 28 -8.11 -3.73 -9.51
C CYS A 28 -8.29 -3.94 -11.02
N CYS A 29 -9.07 -4.96 -11.43
CA CYS A 29 -9.38 -5.22 -12.83
C CYS A 29 -10.43 -4.27 -13.41
N VAL A 30 -11.18 -3.55 -12.57
CA VAL A 30 -12.20 -2.58 -13.00
C VAL A 30 -11.69 -1.15 -12.87
N ALA A 31 -11.24 -0.76 -11.68
CA ALA A 31 -10.91 0.61 -11.33
C ALA A 31 -9.63 1.14 -12.02
N LEU A 32 -8.62 0.29 -12.23
CA LEU A 32 -7.33 0.74 -12.73
C LEU A 32 -7.33 0.94 -14.25
N TYR A 33 -6.60 1.97 -14.69
CA TYR A 33 -6.20 2.16 -16.08
C TYR A 33 -5.03 1.24 -16.41
N PHE A 34 -5.01 0.65 -17.60
CA PHE A 34 -3.88 -0.09 -18.15
C PHE A 34 -3.41 0.57 -19.44
N SER A 35 -2.11 0.64 -19.64
CA SER A 35 -1.50 1.13 -20.87
C SER A 35 -0.36 0.25 -21.33
N ALA A 36 -0.27 0.04 -22.63
CA ALA A 36 0.85 -0.67 -23.25
C ALA A 36 2.20 0.02 -22.95
N SER A 37 2.21 1.36 -22.82
CA SER A 37 3.38 2.13 -22.42
C SER A 37 3.85 1.81 -21.00
N ASP A 38 2.93 1.36 -20.12
CA ASP A 38 3.22 1.02 -18.72
C ASP A 38 3.48 -0.48 -18.51
N GLY A 39 3.73 -1.19 -19.60
CA GLY A 39 4.08 -2.61 -19.58
C GLY A 39 2.89 -3.57 -19.48
N PHE A 40 1.71 -3.15 -19.92
CA PHE A 40 0.57 -4.03 -20.13
C PHE A 40 0.48 -4.48 -21.59
N PRO A 41 -0.01 -5.70 -21.88
CA PRO A 41 -0.20 -6.15 -23.26
C PRO A 41 -1.45 -5.56 -23.92
N ILE A 42 -2.29 -4.86 -23.18
CA ILE A 42 -3.54 -4.25 -23.64
C ILE A 42 -3.73 -2.89 -22.99
N ASP A 43 -4.41 -2.00 -23.70
CA ASP A 43 -4.95 -0.77 -23.12
C ASP A 43 -6.32 -1.05 -22.50
N LYS A 44 -6.62 -0.44 -21.36
CA LYS A 44 -7.91 -0.54 -20.66
C LYS A 44 -8.22 0.78 -19.96
N GLU A 45 -9.39 1.32 -20.20
CA GLU A 45 -9.86 2.51 -19.49
C GLU A 45 -10.20 2.19 -18.02
N SER A 46 -10.04 3.19 -17.15
CA SER A 46 -10.51 3.13 -15.76
C SER A 46 -12.04 2.96 -15.73
N GLY A 47 -12.54 2.20 -14.77
CA GLY A 47 -13.98 1.91 -14.63
C GLY A 47 -14.52 0.84 -15.59
N LYS A 48 -13.72 0.37 -16.57
CA LYS A 48 -14.11 -0.74 -17.45
C LYS A 48 -13.48 -2.05 -17.00
N PRO A 49 -14.21 -3.17 -16.99
CA PRO A 49 -13.65 -4.46 -16.63
C PRO A 49 -12.55 -4.92 -17.60
N CYS A 50 -11.49 -5.49 -17.06
CA CYS A 50 -10.48 -6.17 -17.87
C CYS A 50 -11.07 -7.40 -18.57
N ILE A 51 -10.66 -7.66 -19.83
CA ILE A 51 -11.11 -8.83 -20.60
C ILE A 51 -10.77 -10.18 -19.94
N ASN A 52 -9.82 -10.21 -19.02
CA ASN A 52 -9.43 -11.41 -18.28
C ASN A 52 -10.21 -11.56 -16.96
N LEU A 53 -11.06 -10.62 -16.59
CA LEU A 53 -11.91 -10.73 -15.42
C LEU A 53 -13.10 -11.64 -15.72
N GLN A 54 -13.29 -12.67 -14.90
CA GLN A 54 -14.38 -13.64 -15.01
C GLN A 54 -15.61 -13.22 -14.20
N PRO A 55 -16.78 -13.80 -14.46
CA PRO A 55 -18.00 -13.51 -13.68
C PRO A 55 -17.91 -13.81 -12.18
N ASP A 56 -16.97 -14.65 -11.77
CA ASP A 56 -16.66 -14.94 -10.36
C ASP A 56 -15.63 -13.97 -9.76
N PHE A 57 -15.37 -12.83 -10.41
CA PHE A 57 -14.42 -11.80 -10.06
C PHE A 57 -12.95 -12.24 -10.04
N LYS A 58 -12.62 -13.43 -10.56
CA LYS A 58 -11.24 -13.90 -10.66
C LYS A 58 -10.61 -13.54 -12.00
N CYS A 59 -9.31 -13.33 -11.97
CA CYS A 59 -8.54 -13.13 -13.18
C CYS A 59 -8.18 -14.49 -13.81
N SER A 60 -8.63 -14.74 -15.05
CA SER A 60 -8.38 -16.00 -15.78
C SER A 60 -6.89 -16.27 -16.06
N VAL A 61 -6.07 -15.22 -16.03
CA VAL A 61 -4.62 -15.29 -16.31
C VAL A 61 -3.75 -15.08 -15.09
N HIS A 62 -4.32 -15.00 -13.88
CA HIS A 62 -3.62 -14.63 -12.65
C HIS A 62 -2.33 -15.45 -12.43
N ASN A 63 -2.37 -16.75 -12.64
CA ASN A 63 -1.23 -17.65 -12.46
C ASN A 63 -0.17 -17.54 -13.57
N SER A 64 -0.40 -16.72 -14.60
CA SER A 64 0.48 -16.58 -15.77
C SER A 64 0.74 -15.12 -16.16
N LEU A 65 0.45 -14.16 -15.29
CA LEU A 65 0.58 -12.72 -15.54
C LEU A 65 1.94 -12.35 -16.12
N MET A 66 3.03 -12.76 -15.48
CA MET A 66 4.38 -12.46 -15.94
C MET A 66 4.66 -13.04 -17.34
N LYS A 67 4.27 -14.30 -17.57
CA LYS A 67 4.46 -14.98 -18.88
C LYS A 67 3.65 -14.32 -20.01
N ARG A 68 2.54 -13.69 -19.67
CA ARG A 68 1.63 -13.01 -20.60
C ARG A 68 1.91 -11.52 -20.74
N GLY A 69 2.98 -11.00 -20.13
CA GLY A 69 3.38 -9.60 -20.23
C GLY A 69 2.62 -8.62 -19.33
N PHE A 70 1.79 -9.08 -18.39
CA PHE A 70 1.08 -8.25 -17.41
C PHE A 70 2.01 -7.85 -16.26
N LYS A 71 3.12 -7.18 -16.57
CA LYS A 71 4.13 -6.77 -15.57
C LYS A 71 3.53 -5.85 -14.50
N GLY A 72 2.68 -4.90 -14.90
CA GLY A 72 2.00 -4.00 -13.99
C GLY A 72 1.11 -4.74 -12.99
N CYS A 73 0.30 -5.73 -13.45
CA CYS A 73 -0.52 -6.55 -12.55
C CYS A 73 0.33 -7.41 -11.59
N THR A 74 1.53 -7.84 -12.03
CA THR A 74 2.43 -8.64 -11.19
C THR A 74 3.06 -7.80 -10.08
N ALA A 75 3.37 -6.53 -10.37
CA ALA A 75 3.98 -5.60 -9.41
C ALA A 75 2.95 -4.88 -8.52
N TYR A 76 1.66 -4.96 -8.88
CA TYR A 76 0.60 -4.24 -8.19
C TYR A 76 0.25 -4.88 -6.85
N ASP A 77 0.25 -4.08 -5.79
CA ASP A 77 -0.27 -4.44 -4.49
C ASP A 77 -1.44 -3.52 -4.10
N CYS A 78 -2.56 -4.11 -3.74
CA CYS A 78 -3.72 -3.37 -3.24
C CYS A 78 -3.72 -3.26 -1.70
N PHE A 79 -2.78 -3.87 -1.01
CA PHE A 79 -2.72 -3.88 0.46
C PHE A 79 -4.05 -4.29 1.11
N GLY A 80 -4.78 -5.24 0.54
CA GLY A 80 -6.08 -5.69 1.06
C GLY A 80 -7.24 -4.72 0.87
N SER A 81 -7.05 -3.57 0.22
CA SER A 81 -8.13 -2.57 0.03
C SER A 81 -9.32 -3.11 -0.76
N GLY A 82 -9.08 -4.02 -1.72
CA GLY A 82 -10.16 -4.60 -2.52
C GLY A 82 -11.17 -5.37 -1.70
N GLN A 83 -10.72 -6.23 -0.80
CA GLN A 83 -11.60 -6.96 0.11
C GLN A 83 -12.25 -6.04 1.15
N LYS A 84 -11.54 -5.00 1.63
CA LYS A 84 -12.09 -4.00 2.55
C LYS A 84 -13.28 -3.28 1.92
N VAL A 85 -13.13 -2.79 0.69
CA VAL A 85 -14.20 -2.13 -0.05
C VAL A 85 -15.36 -3.10 -0.28
N ALA A 86 -15.09 -4.31 -0.79
CA ALA A 86 -16.12 -5.28 -1.12
C ALA A 86 -16.93 -5.73 0.12
N GLN A 87 -16.25 -6.08 1.21
CA GLN A 87 -16.90 -6.73 2.35
C GLN A 87 -17.39 -5.74 3.42
N VAL A 88 -16.65 -4.64 3.62
CA VAL A 88 -16.96 -3.69 4.69
C VAL A 88 -17.71 -2.48 4.16
N THR A 89 -17.16 -1.80 3.15
CA THR A 89 -17.76 -0.55 2.65
C THR A 89 -19.07 -0.81 1.91
N TYR A 90 -19.11 -1.81 1.03
CA TYR A 90 -20.31 -2.17 0.23
C TYR A 90 -21.04 -3.40 0.74
N LYS A 91 -20.60 -4.00 1.86
CA LYS A 91 -21.32 -5.09 2.57
C LYS A 91 -21.69 -6.28 1.68
N GLY A 92 -20.83 -6.63 0.73
CA GLY A 92 -21.05 -7.74 -0.19
C GLY A 92 -21.86 -7.40 -1.44
N ILE A 93 -22.35 -6.17 -1.61
CA ILE A 93 -23.01 -5.71 -2.83
C ILE A 93 -21.94 -5.46 -3.89
N ASP A 94 -22.01 -6.18 -5.00
CA ASP A 94 -21.02 -6.07 -6.08
C ASP A 94 -21.51 -5.17 -7.23
N TRP A 95 -20.59 -4.72 -8.04
CA TRP A 95 -20.83 -3.82 -9.17
C TRP A 95 -21.52 -4.49 -10.36
N MET A 96 -21.59 -5.83 -10.45
CA MET A 96 -22.39 -6.53 -11.49
C MET A 96 -23.86 -6.54 -11.09
N GLN A 97 -24.18 -6.69 -9.80
CA GLN A 97 -25.54 -6.62 -9.28
C GLN A 97 -26.06 -5.19 -9.24
N SER A 98 -25.16 -4.21 -9.03
CA SER A 98 -25.49 -2.79 -8.93
C SER A 98 -24.55 -1.97 -9.83
N PRO A 99 -24.77 -2.00 -11.17
CA PRO A 99 -23.88 -1.34 -12.13
C PRO A 99 -23.75 0.18 -11.94
N GLU A 100 -24.76 0.82 -11.37
CA GLU A 100 -24.76 2.24 -11.01
C GLU A 100 -23.71 2.59 -9.96
N LEU A 101 -23.27 1.63 -9.16
CA LEU A 101 -22.24 1.82 -8.13
C LEU A 101 -20.80 1.64 -8.68
N THR A 102 -20.62 1.19 -9.92
CA THR A 102 -19.30 0.84 -10.46
C THR A 102 -18.30 1.98 -10.36
N ASN A 103 -18.70 3.18 -10.75
CA ASN A 103 -17.81 4.36 -10.71
C ASN A 103 -17.49 4.77 -9.27
N GLN A 104 -18.51 4.84 -8.41
CA GLN A 104 -18.33 5.16 -6.99
C GLN A 104 -17.43 4.13 -6.31
N MET A 105 -17.65 2.84 -6.53
CA MET A 105 -16.87 1.75 -5.98
C MET A 105 -15.41 1.78 -6.47
N SER A 106 -15.19 2.16 -7.72
CA SER A 106 -13.85 2.34 -8.30
C SER A 106 -13.10 3.50 -7.62
N GLU A 107 -13.76 4.62 -7.42
CA GLU A 107 -13.18 5.80 -6.76
C GLU A 107 -12.85 5.52 -5.29
N VAL A 108 -13.79 4.92 -4.56
CA VAL A 108 -13.57 4.47 -3.18
C VAL A 108 -12.39 3.50 -3.08
N PHE A 109 -12.29 2.56 -4.03
CA PHE A 109 -11.17 1.61 -4.05
C PHE A 109 -9.81 2.29 -4.21
N LEU A 110 -9.71 3.29 -5.09
CA LEU A 110 -8.46 4.03 -5.32
C LEU A 110 -8.02 4.83 -4.07
N ILE A 111 -8.97 5.40 -3.34
CA ILE A 111 -8.69 6.11 -2.10
C ILE A 111 -8.34 5.11 -0.98
N MET A 112 -9.12 4.04 -0.84
CA MET A 112 -8.89 2.98 0.14
C MET A 112 -7.52 2.33 -0.02
N ARG A 113 -7.08 2.10 -1.27
CA ARG A 113 -5.74 1.58 -1.52
C ARG A 113 -4.65 2.49 -0.97
N GLN A 114 -4.81 3.81 -1.12
CA GLN A 114 -3.86 4.78 -0.57
C GLN A 114 -3.85 4.78 0.96
N LEU A 115 -5.01 4.64 1.60
CA LEU A 115 -5.13 4.53 3.06
C LEU A 115 -4.45 3.26 3.57
N HIS A 116 -4.67 2.13 2.91
CA HIS A 116 -4.06 0.85 3.26
C HIS A 116 -2.54 0.84 3.06
N GLU A 117 -2.04 1.49 2.00
CA GLU A 117 -0.60 1.69 1.78
C GLU A 117 0.02 2.52 2.92
N MET A 118 -0.64 3.60 3.34
CA MET A 118 -0.20 4.39 4.50
C MET A 118 -0.22 3.57 5.79
N LEU A 119 -1.26 2.78 6.03
CA LEU A 119 -1.33 1.86 7.17
C LEU A 119 -0.20 0.85 7.16
N TRP A 120 0.14 0.29 6.00
CA TRP A 120 1.26 -0.62 5.86
C TRP A 120 2.56 0.00 6.37
N TYR A 121 2.94 1.16 5.82
CA TYR A 121 4.18 1.84 6.24
C TYR A 121 4.16 2.33 7.69
N LEU A 122 3.02 2.79 8.18
CA LEU A 122 2.88 3.19 9.59
C LEU A 122 3.07 2.00 10.53
N LYS A 123 2.47 0.85 10.21
CA LYS A 123 2.63 -0.39 11.00
C LYS A 123 4.06 -0.91 10.95
N GLU A 124 4.75 -0.82 9.80
CA GLU A 124 6.20 -1.08 9.72
C GLU A 124 6.99 -0.12 10.60
N ALA A 125 6.68 1.17 10.57
CA ALA A 125 7.38 2.18 11.38
C ALA A 125 7.15 1.99 12.88
N SER A 126 5.98 1.52 13.31
CA SER A 126 5.62 1.31 14.72
C SER A 126 6.48 0.25 15.42
N VAL A 127 7.02 -0.71 14.67
CA VAL A 127 7.89 -1.77 15.22
C VAL A 127 9.37 -1.42 15.19
N LEU A 128 9.74 -0.26 14.63
CA LEU A 128 11.12 0.22 14.62
C LEU A 128 11.56 0.67 16.01
N ASN A 129 12.87 0.63 16.24
CA ASN A 129 13.49 1.16 17.47
C ASN A 129 13.63 2.69 17.38
N ILE A 130 12.52 3.40 17.55
CA ILE A 130 12.38 4.86 17.56
C ILE A 130 12.05 5.36 18.98
N SER A 131 11.95 6.68 19.18
CA SER A 131 11.58 7.25 20.47
C SER A 131 10.08 6.99 20.78
N ASP A 132 9.75 6.82 22.06
CA ASP A 132 8.38 6.60 22.52
C ASP A 132 7.43 7.75 22.07
N THR A 133 7.94 8.98 22.02
CA THR A 133 7.18 10.13 21.53
C THR A 133 6.77 9.98 20.06
N ILE A 134 7.67 9.52 19.19
CA ILE A 134 7.36 9.29 17.76
C ILE A 134 6.41 8.10 17.65
N LYS A 135 6.67 7.03 18.42
CA LYS A 135 5.85 5.82 18.42
C LYS A 135 4.40 6.12 18.80
N SER A 136 4.17 6.87 19.88
CA SER A 136 2.82 7.27 20.29
C SER A 136 2.08 8.09 19.22
N LYS A 137 2.79 8.96 18.49
CA LYS A 137 2.20 9.70 17.38
C LYS A 137 1.84 8.79 16.20
N ILE A 138 2.69 7.79 15.91
CA ILE A 138 2.41 6.79 14.88
C ILE A 138 1.18 5.97 15.25
N ASP A 139 1.05 5.53 16.50
CA ASP A 139 -0.10 4.77 16.98
C ASP A 139 -1.40 5.58 16.83
N LEU A 140 -1.38 6.87 17.18
CA LEU A 140 -2.54 7.75 17.01
C LEU A 140 -2.95 7.93 15.54
N ILE A 141 -1.99 8.10 14.62
CA ILE A 141 -2.32 8.25 13.19
C ILE A 141 -2.75 6.93 12.55
N ILE A 142 -2.28 5.78 13.06
CA ILE A 142 -2.81 4.46 12.68
C ILE A 142 -4.29 4.38 13.05
N GLU A 143 -4.66 4.68 14.30
CA GLU A 143 -6.06 4.70 14.74
C GLU A 143 -6.93 5.65 13.92
N GLU A 144 -6.43 6.88 13.63
CA GLU A 144 -7.12 7.84 12.76
C GLU A 144 -7.35 7.25 11.38
N THR A 145 -6.32 6.65 10.77
CA THR A 145 -6.42 6.06 9.43
C THR A 145 -7.36 4.85 9.40
N GLU A 146 -7.30 3.98 10.40
CA GLU A 146 -8.22 2.84 10.53
C GLU A 146 -9.68 3.28 10.68
N LYS A 147 -9.96 4.35 11.43
CA LYS A 147 -11.29 4.95 11.52
C LYS A 147 -11.77 5.44 10.16
N ILE A 148 -10.90 6.10 9.39
CA ILE A 148 -11.22 6.58 8.03
C ILE A 148 -11.57 5.39 7.11
N THR A 149 -10.84 4.27 7.18
CA THR A 149 -11.14 3.09 6.34
C THR A 149 -12.50 2.44 6.65
N ASN A 150 -13.13 2.78 7.76
CA ASN A 150 -14.46 2.28 8.15
C ASN A 150 -15.60 3.27 7.84
N MET A 151 -15.31 4.42 7.22
CA MET A 151 -16.31 5.40 6.82
C MET A 151 -17.16 4.91 5.64
N GLY A 152 -18.31 5.54 5.43
CA GLY A 152 -19.15 5.26 4.27
C GLY A 152 -18.55 5.80 2.96
N PRO A 153 -19.05 5.31 1.80
CA PRO A 153 -18.51 5.67 0.48
C PRO A 153 -18.39 7.18 0.25
N GLU A 154 -19.44 7.93 0.55
CA GLU A 154 -19.49 9.39 0.38
C GLU A 154 -18.43 10.11 1.22
N GLN A 155 -18.20 9.66 2.45
CA GLN A 155 -17.20 10.24 3.32
C GLN A 155 -15.78 9.96 2.84
N ILE A 156 -15.55 8.76 2.29
CA ILE A 156 -14.25 8.37 1.71
C ILE A 156 -13.95 9.19 0.47
N ILE A 157 -14.91 9.38 -0.43
CA ILE A 157 -14.74 10.17 -1.66
C ILE A 157 -14.43 11.63 -1.34
N ASN A 158 -15.11 12.20 -0.35
CA ASN A 158 -14.91 13.60 0.06
C ASN A 158 -13.73 13.82 1.02
N LEU A 159 -12.92 12.78 1.28
CA LEU A 159 -11.76 12.88 2.15
C LEU A 159 -10.66 13.76 1.54
N ASP A 160 -10.12 14.70 2.31
CA ASP A 160 -8.86 15.35 1.94
C ASP A 160 -7.67 14.38 2.17
N ILE A 161 -7.52 13.45 1.24
CA ILE A 161 -6.47 12.43 1.27
C ILE A 161 -5.07 13.04 1.21
N ILE A 162 -4.92 14.21 0.59
CA ILE A 162 -3.63 14.90 0.45
C ILE A 162 -3.15 15.40 1.81
N SER A 163 -4.01 16.08 2.56
CA SER A 163 -3.69 16.55 3.91
C SER A 163 -3.40 15.38 4.86
N HIS A 164 -4.18 14.30 4.77
CA HIS A 164 -3.94 13.10 5.58
C HIS A 164 -2.59 12.45 5.25
N ARG A 165 -2.27 12.26 3.97
CA ARG A 165 -0.98 11.74 3.50
C ARG A 165 0.19 12.61 3.96
N THR A 166 0.03 13.93 3.96
CA THR A 166 1.07 14.85 4.42
C THR A 166 1.41 14.63 5.90
N LYS A 167 0.39 14.45 6.77
CA LYS A 167 0.61 14.10 8.19
C LYS A 167 1.37 12.77 8.33
N VAL A 168 0.95 11.75 7.58
CA VAL A 168 1.58 10.42 7.60
C VAL A 168 3.04 10.52 7.17
N ASN A 169 3.32 11.16 6.03
CA ASN A 169 4.69 11.30 5.50
C ASN A 169 5.62 12.03 6.46
N LEU A 170 5.12 13.05 7.16
CA LEU A 170 5.91 13.76 8.17
C LEU A 170 6.36 12.82 9.31
N LEU A 171 5.46 11.95 9.80
CA LEU A 171 5.78 11.00 10.86
C LEU A 171 6.72 9.89 10.38
N LEU A 172 6.52 9.37 9.17
CA LEU A 172 7.42 8.40 8.57
C LEU A 172 8.83 8.97 8.37
N SER A 173 8.94 10.24 7.95
CA SER A 173 10.23 10.93 7.85
C SER A 173 10.92 11.07 9.22
N GLN A 174 10.18 11.45 10.26
CA GLN A 174 10.71 11.54 11.63
C GLN A 174 11.19 10.17 12.14
N ALA A 175 10.44 9.11 11.86
CA ALA A 175 10.84 7.74 12.21
C ALA A 175 12.13 7.33 11.48
N SER A 176 12.22 7.59 10.18
CA SER A 176 13.40 7.32 9.35
C SER A 176 14.62 8.08 9.87
N GLU A 177 14.51 9.38 10.16
CA GLU A 177 15.59 10.21 10.70
C GLU A 177 16.08 9.70 12.07
N SER A 178 15.15 9.25 12.94
CA SER A 178 15.47 8.68 14.24
C SER A 178 16.33 7.42 14.11
N VAL A 179 15.97 6.51 13.19
CA VAL A 179 16.72 5.28 12.90
C VAL A 179 18.09 5.63 12.31
N MET A 180 18.13 6.50 11.30
CA MET A 180 19.37 6.93 10.63
C MET A 180 20.32 7.65 11.60
N GLY A 181 19.79 8.43 12.54
CA GLY A 181 20.58 9.07 13.60
C GLY A 181 21.30 8.04 14.48
N LYS A 182 20.62 6.97 14.89
CA LYS A 182 21.22 5.86 15.66
C LYS A 182 22.26 5.10 14.84
N VAL A 183 22.01 4.82 13.57
CA VAL A 183 22.97 4.17 12.66
C VAL A 183 24.24 5.04 12.49
N LYS A 184 24.07 6.35 12.28
CA LYS A 184 25.21 7.30 12.16
C LYS A 184 26.05 7.35 13.45
N SER A 185 25.44 7.31 14.63
CA SER A 185 26.16 7.27 15.91
C SER A 185 26.93 5.95 16.08
N PHE A 186 26.34 4.84 15.71
CA PHE A 186 26.98 3.52 15.73
C PHE A 186 28.17 3.44 14.76
N ILE A 187 28.05 3.98 13.55
CA ILE A 187 29.13 4.01 12.55
C ILE A 187 30.28 4.93 13.00
N LYS A 188 29.99 6.03 13.69
CA LYS A 188 31.05 6.93 14.26
C LYS A 188 31.88 6.23 15.34
N THR A 189 31.29 5.30 16.08
CA THR A 189 31.99 4.52 17.12
C THR A 189 32.75 3.32 16.55
N SER A 190 32.30 2.77 15.40
CA SER A 190 33.00 1.72 14.68
C SER A 190 33.93 2.35 13.62
N THR A 191 35.18 1.96 13.59
CA THR A 191 36.36 2.53 12.84
C THR A 191 36.20 2.54 11.29
N LEU A 192 35.05 2.82 10.73
CA LEU A 192 34.81 2.90 9.29
C LEU A 192 34.95 4.34 8.76
N LYS A 193 36.20 4.80 8.63
CA LYS A 193 36.54 6.13 8.09
C LYS A 193 36.07 6.42 6.66
N ASN A 194 35.62 5.39 5.90
CA ASN A 194 35.29 5.54 4.48
C ASN A 194 33.78 5.85 4.19
N MET A 195 32.91 5.83 5.19
CA MET A 195 31.47 6.10 4.99
C MET A 195 31.05 7.56 5.19
N LYS A 196 32.00 8.50 5.30
CA LYS A 196 31.68 9.94 5.45
C LYS A 196 30.92 10.56 4.27
N LYS A 197 30.86 9.89 3.13
CA LYS A 197 30.14 10.35 1.93
C LYS A 197 28.62 10.06 1.94
N LEU A 198 28.14 9.15 2.79
CA LEU A 198 26.72 8.74 2.86
C LEU A 198 25.85 9.63 3.78
N SER A 199 26.37 10.76 4.27
CA SER A 199 25.78 11.48 5.39
C SER A 199 24.95 12.72 5.06
N LYS A 200 24.73 13.06 3.79
CA LYS A 200 23.89 14.21 3.41
C LYS A 200 22.93 13.77 2.32
N ASN A 201 21.63 13.72 2.62
CA ASN A 201 20.49 13.66 1.69
C ASN A 201 20.82 13.12 0.27
N ILE A 202 21.59 12.03 0.19
CA ILE A 202 22.00 11.44 -1.07
C ILE A 202 20.93 10.45 -1.42
N ASP A 203 20.25 10.70 -2.50
CA ASP A 203 19.49 9.69 -3.21
C ASP A 203 20.45 8.55 -3.57
N LEU A 204 20.19 7.36 -3.01
CA LEU A 204 21.02 6.18 -3.24
C LEU A 204 20.64 5.44 -4.51
N ILE A 205 19.70 5.96 -5.31
CA ILE A 205 19.31 5.38 -6.60
C ILE A 205 20.54 5.38 -7.51
N GLY A 206 20.99 4.17 -7.88
CA GLY A 206 22.18 3.97 -8.71
C GLY A 206 23.53 3.98 -7.98
N ALA A 207 23.56 4.05 -6.64
CA ALA A 207 24.80 3.94 -5.89
C ALA A 207 25.29 2.47 -5.86
N ASP A 208 26.57 2.23 -6.12
CA ASP A 208 27.20 0.94 -5.88
C ASP A 208 27.44 0.78 -4.36
N LEU A 209 26.68 -0.13 -3.76
CA LEU A 209 26.73 -0.45 -2.32
C LEU A 209 27.57 -1.69 -2.01
N ARG A 210 28.33 -2.20 -2.97
CA ARG A 210 29.23 -3.36 -2.81
C ARG A 210 30.50 -3.02 -2.10
#